data_42d164e536a6c071a68d0eb769a9c6c8
#
_entry.id   42d164e536a6c071a68d0eb769a9c6c8
#
_cell.length_a   1.000
_cell.length_b   1.000
_cell.length_c   1.000
_cell.angle_alpha   90.00
_cell.angle_beta   90.00
_cell.angle_gamma   90.00
#
_symmetry.space_group_name_H-M   'P 1'
#
loop_
_entity.id
_entity.type
_entity.pdbx_description
1 polymer ?
#
loop_
_entity_poly.entity_id
_entity_poly.type
_entity_poly.pdbx_seq_one_letter_code
_entity_poly.pdbx_strand_id
1 'polypeptide(L)'
;MIQDTCDSCNPEETDRKILELEHDLEEQNKAKMNVLLKSKSLRSVAHDLMNLSSFGIQDMNDKSVETLLEKNDSKIVQVNGINYVDLLNERVKLELSIPKFSSMLFSRAKEMERGATNIDKASDELKSRIEKLQGQTQKIHEKIQFSTLESKQWYERYRWFLTTDGHLVIGGRDASSNSAVIRKHMTEDDIVFHAEIHGSPFFLVKNAKDKDNETSNYIDETAQATVSFSRAWKDGLSSGDAYWVFPNQVKKGAPTGQFLPKGSFVIEGKRNFCKGIELKLSIGLVKIENRFTIVSGPLNAIRKRSLVCASLLPGGSDPMNLAKKLKSEFVRVISEFDSDLADYLKKVLLDDFIRVLPTGQSKIEHIERGLSVDDVKIG
;
A
#
# COMPACT_ATOMS: atom_id res chain seq x y z
N MET A 1 -28.10 20.82 7.25
CA MET A 1 -28.17 19.85 8.36
C MET A 1 -27.92 18.48 7.76
N ILE A 2 -26.72 18.05 7.81
CA ILE A 2 -26.22 16.67 8.02
C ILE A 2 -24.72 16.89 8.34
N GLN A 3 -24.49 17.19 9.59
CA GLN A 3 -23.22 17.00 10.28
C GLN A 3 -23.32 15.62 10.92
N ASP A 4 -22.65 14.64 10.36
CA ASP A 4 -22.15 13.47 11.07
C ASP A 4 -20.84 13.09 10.43
N THR A 5 -19.86 13.89 10.76
CA THR A 5 -18.46 13.63 10.52
C THR A 5 -17.96 12.73 11.64
N CYS A 6 -17.53 11.56 11.28
CA CYS A 6 -16.78 10.66 12.15
C CYS A 6 -15.47 11.38 12.61
N ASP A 7 -15.54 12.06 13.73
CA ASP A 7 -14.47 12.86 14.36
C ASP A 7 -13.50 12.01 15.22
N SER A 8 -13.27 10.72 14.88
CA SER A 8 -12.51 9.82 15.75
C SER A 8 -11.41 9.01 15.09
N CYS A 9 -10.71 9.57 14.12
CA CYS A 9 -9.53 8.91 13.55
C CYS A 9 -8.33 9.86 13.49
N ASN A 10 -7.85 10.28 14.67
CA ASN A 10 -6.50 10.83 14.79
C ASN A 10 -5.52 9.66 14.90
N PRO A 11 -4.56 9.47 13.95
CA PRO A 11 -3.59 8.39 14.00
C PRO A 11 -2.81 8.32 15.31
N GLU A 12 -2.38 9.46 15.84
CA GLU A 12 -1.66 9.56 17.12
C GLU A 12 -2.49 9.06 18.31
N GLU A 13 -3.80 9.30 18.30
CA GLU A 13 -4.71 8.81 19.35
C GLU A 13 -4.95 7.31 19.24
N THR A 14 -4.97 6.76 18.01
CA THR A 14 -5.12 5.33 17.77
C THR A 14 -3.86 4.57 18.17
N ASP A 15 -2.68 5.09 17.85
CA ASP A 15 -1.39 4.51 18.25
C ASP A 15 -1.25 4.51 19.79
N ARG A 16 -1.67 5.57 20.44
CA ARG A 16 -1.70 5.62 21.92
C ARG A 16 -2.62 4.56 22.52
N LYS A 17 -3.82 4.37 21.94
CA LYS A 17 -4.76 3.30 22.38
C LYS A 17 -4.18 1.90 22.16
N ILE A 18 -3.43 1.68 21.07
CA ILE A 18 -2.75 0.40 20.83
C ILE A 18 -1.72 0.14 21.93
N LEU A 19 -0.87 1.11 22.26
CA LEU A 19 0.12 0.99 23.33
C LEU A 19 -0.51 0.70 24.69
N GLU A 20 -1.64 1.35 25.02
CA GLU A 20 -2.39 1.10 26.27
C GLU A 20 -2.91 -0.36 26.30
N LEU A 21 -3.49 -0.86 25.20
CA LEU A 21 -3.99 -2.23 25.11
C LEU A 21 -2.87 -3.28 25.12
N GLU A 22 -1.72 -3.01 24.52
CA GLU A 22 -0.53 -3.87 24.58
C GLU A 22 0.01 -3.96 25.99
N HIS A 23 0.02 -2.86 26.73
CA HIS A 23 0.39 -2.85 28.15
C HIS A 23 -0.59 -3.71 28.99
N ASP A 24 -1.90 -3.52 28.80
CA ASP A 24 -2.93 -4.31 29.49
C ASP A 24 -2.78 -5.81 29.20
N LEU A 25 -2.48 -6.17 27.95
CA LEU A 25 -2.23 -7.56 27.56
C LEU A 25 -1.00 -8.14 28.24
N GLU A 26 0.07 -7.36 28.38
CA GLU A 26 1.28 -7.78 29.10
C GLU A 26 1.01 -8.00 30.57
N GLU A 27 0.27 -7.11 31.23
CA GLU A 27 -0.12 -7.25 32.65
C GLU A 27 -1.02 -8.48 32.87
N GLN A 28 -1.98 -8.75 31.98
CA GLN A 28 -2.81 -9.96 32.04
C GLN A 28 -1.98 -11.24 31.87
N ASN A 29 -1.00 -11.25 30.97
CA ASN A 29 -0.11 -12.39 30.77
C ASN A 29 0.78 -12.64 32.03
N LYS A 30 1.28 -11.59 32.67
CA LYS A 30 2.01 -11.68 33.95
C LYS A 30 1.12 -12.24 35.06
N ALA A 31 -0.11 -11.72 35.18
CA ALA A 31 -1.08 -12.21 36.17
C ALA A 31 -1.40 -13.70 35.96
N LYS A 32 -1.65 -14.11 34.72
CA LYS A 32 -1.86 -15.52 34.36
C LYS A 32 -0.68 -16.40 34.73
N MET A 33 0.54 -15.99 34.41
CA MET A 33 1.75 -16.73 34.74
C MET A 33 1.88 -16.93 36.25
N ASN A 34 1.62 -15.90 37.02
CA ASN A 34 1.64 -15.95 38.50
C ASN A 34 0.60 -16.94 39.05
N VAL A 35 -0.63 -16.93 38.52
CA VAL A 35 -1.69 -17.86 38.91
C VAL A 35 -1.32 -19.30 38.57
N LEU A 36 -0.76 -19.56 37.41
CA LEU A 36 -0.32 -20.90 37.01
C LEU A 36 0.86 -21.41 37.84
N LEU A 37 1.82 -20.55 38.16
CA LEU A 37 2.95 -20.90 39.06
C LEU A 37 2.44 -21.27 40.44
N LYS A 38 1.52 -20.48 41.02
CA LYS A 38 0.88 -20.81 42.31
C LYS A 38 0.13 -22.12 42.26
N SER A 39 -0.69 -22.35 41.22
CA SER A 39 -1.40 -23.63 41.03
C SER A 39 -0.45 -24.82 41.00
N LYS A 40 0.66 -24.69 40.24
CA LYS A 40 1.69 -25.77 40.15
C LYS A 40 2.32 -26.05 41.50
N SER A 41 2.64 -25.01 42.27
CA SER A 41 3.25 -25.22 43.63
C SER A 41 2.25 -25.83 44.62
N LEU A 42 0.97 -25.40 44.58
CA LEU A 42 -0.08 -26.05 45.38
C LEU A 42 -0.22 -27.55 45.09
N ARG A 43 -0.18 -27.92 43.79
CA ARG A 43 -0.21 -29.33 43.38
C ARG A 43 1.00 -30.11 43.86
N SER A 44 2.20 -29.49 43.78
CA SER A 44 3.43 -30.13 44.26
C SER A 44 3.32 -30.44 45.75
N VAL A 45 2.96 -29.46 46.57
CA VAL A 45 2.78 -29.64 48.02
C VAL A 45 1.69 -30.67 48.33
N ALA A 46 0.55 -30.63 47.63
CA ALA A 46 -0.50 -31.63 47.82
C ALA A 46 -0.04 -33.05 47.50
N HIS A 47 0.75 -33.20 46.42
CA HIS A 47 1.30 -34.50 46.04
C HIS A 47 2.34 -35.04 47.08
N ASP A 48 3.23 -34.15 47.54
CA ASP A 48 4.22 -34.49 48.56
C ASP A 48 3.57 -34.88 49.89
N LEU A 49 2.50 -34.19 50.31
CA LEU A 49 1.69 -34.57 51.48
C LEU A 49 1.01 -35.94 51.28
N MET A 50 0.47 -36.22 50.12
CA MET A 50 -0.12 -37.55 49.82
C MET A 50 0.92 -38.63 49.86
N ASN A 51 2.15 -38.40 49.43
CA ASN A 51 3.27 -39.34 49.57
C ASN A 51 3.56 -39.63 51.03
N LEU A 52 3.64 -38.62 51.91
CA LEU A 52 3.78 -38.81 53.37
C LEU A 52 2.64 -39.65 53.93
N SER A 53 1.40 -39.41 53.50
CA SER A 53 0.25 -40.22 53.91
C SER A 53 0.38 -41.69 53.50
N SER A 54 0.98 -41.98 52.36
CA SER A 54 1.25 -43.38 51.91
C SER A 54 2.28 -44.10 52.77
N PHE A 55 3.14 -43.34 53.43
CA PHE A 55 4.08 -43.90 54.44
C PHE A 55 3.52 -44.01 55.86
N GLY A 56 2.19 -43.80 56.00
CA GLY A 56 1.50 -44.00 57.28
C GLY A 56 1.36 -42.74 58.15
N ILE A 57 1.84 -41.61 57.71
CA ILE A 57 1.68 -40.29 58.37
C ILE A 57 0.36 -39.73 57.98
N GLN A 58 -0.60 -39.59 58.93
CA GLN A 58 -1.96 -39.09 58.61
C GLN A 58 -2.30 -37.75 59.27
N ASP A 59 -1.52 -37.34 60.29
CA ASP A 59 -1.75 -36.11 61.04
C ASP A 59 -0.88 -34.96 60.51
N MET A 60 -1.50 -33.82 60.31
CA MET A 60 -0.81 -32.58 59.88
C MET A 60 0.13 -32.01 60.97
N ASN A 61 0.04 -32.44 62.21
CA ASN A 61 0.95 -32.03 63.31
C ASN A 61 2.23 -32.85 63.38
N ASP A 62 2.45 -33.80 62.47
CA ASP A 62 3.69 -34.59 62.41
C ASP A 62 4.87 -33.70 61.98
N LYS A 63 6.04 -33.85 62.62
CA LYS A 63 7.27 -33.14 62.31
C LYS A 63 7.69 -33.27 60.84
N SER A 64 7.41 -34.39 60.19
CA SER A 64 7.72 -34.63 58.80
C SER A 64 6.90 -33.70 57.88
N VAL A 65 5.66 -33.37 58.26
CA VAL A 65 4.79 -32.42 57.53
C VAL A 65 5.32 -30.99 57.70
N GLU A 66 5.73 -30.61 58.94
CA GLU A 66 6.30 -29.30 59.19
C GLU A 66 7.56 -29.08 58.36
N THR A 67 8.48 -30.06 58.34
CA THR A 67 9.69 -29.99 57.52
C THR A 67 9.39 -29.90 56.01
N LEU A 68 8.35 -30.59 55.53
CA LEU A 68 7.93 -30.53 54.12
C LEU A 68 7.36 -29.17 53.77
N LEU A 69 6.57 -28.59 54.66
CA LEU A 69 6.00 -27.26 54.46
C LEU A 69 7.09 -26.18 54.45
N GLU A 70 8.03 -26.23 55.39
CA GLU A 70 9.18 -25.30 55.43
C GLU A 70 10.04 -25.37 54.15
N LYS A 71 10.27 -26.60 53.64
CA LYS A 71 10.99 -26.79 52.35
C LYS A 71 10.30 -26.14 51.16
N ASN A 72 9.00 -25.92 51.25
CA ASN A 72 8.17 -25.25 50.26
C ASN A 72 7.83 -23.78 50.61
N ASP A 73 8.68 -23.12 51.41
CA ASP A 73 8.49 -21.73 51.88
C ASP A 73 7.12 -21.50 52.55
N SER A 74 6.62 -22.48 53.22
CA SER A 74 5.30 -22.47 53.84
C SER A 74 5.41 -22.59 55.35
N LYS A 75 4.54 -21.96 56.12
CA LYS A 75 4.54 -22.00 57.59
C LYS A 75 3.12 -22.20 58.10
N ILE A 76 3.05 -22.94 59.21
CA ILE A 76 1.82 -23.03 59.98
C ILE A 76 1.73 -21.80 60.90
N VAL A 77 0.62 -21.07 60.78
CA VAL A 77 0.35 -19.84 61.54
C VAL A 77 -0.98 -19.98 62.27
N GLN A 78 -0.99 -19.66 63.56
CA GLN A 78 -2.23 -19.65 64.34
C GLN A 78 -2.83 -18.26 64.38
N VAL A 79 -4.10 -18.12 63.99
CA VAL A 79 -4.87 -16.87 64.04
C VAL A 79 -6.20 -17.16 64.72
N ASN A 80 -6.48 -16.45 65.84
CA ASN A 80 -7.71 -16.61 66.62
C ASN A 80 -8.02 -18.06 67.05
N GLY A 81 -6.97 -18.86 67.37
CA GLY A 81 -7.11 -20.25 67.78
C GLY A 81 -7.34 -21.25 66.65
N ILE A 82 -7.30 -20.80 65.40
CA ILE A 82 -7.40 -21.64 64.21
C ILE A 82 -6.03 -21.69 63.53
N ASN A 83 -5.57 -22.90 63.16
CA ASN A 83 -4.33 -23.08 62.44
C ASN A 83 -4.56 -22.88 60.92
N TYR A 84 -3.66 -22.18 60.30
CA TYR A 84 -3.59 -21.97 58.85
C TYR A 84 -2.21 -22.35 58.34
N VAL A 85 -2.12 -22.68 57.10
CA VAL A 85 -0.87 -22.78 56.36
C VAL A 85 -0.77 -21.56 55.44
N ASP A 86 0.24 -20.74 55.65
CA ASP A 86 0.61 -19.68 54.71
C ASP A 86 1.47 -20.28 53.61
N LEU A 87 0.94 -20.39 52.41
CA LEU A 87 1.54 -21.05 51.25
C LEU A 87 1.49 -20.06 50.07
N LEU A 88 2.67 -19.62 49.61
CA LEU A 88 2.80 -18.71 48.47
C LEU A 88 1.92 -17.45 48.55
N ASN A 89 1.89 -16.80 49.72
CA ASN A 89 1.06 -15.66 50.06
C ASN A 89 -0.46 -15.95 50.06
N GLU A 90 -0.88 -17.20 50.06
CA GLU A 90 -2.25 -17.59 50.32
C GLU A 90 -2.37 -18.26 51.69
N ARG A 91 -3.37 -17.84 52.43
CA ARG A 91 -3.68 -18.44 53.75
C ARG A 91 -4.78 -19.47 53.59
N VAL A 92 -4.42 -20.75 53.82
CA VAL A 92 -5.33 -21.87 53.71
C VAL A 92 -5.57 -22.47 55.10
N LYS A 93 -6.85 -22.65 55.46
CA LYS A 93 -7.19 -23.27 56.76
C LYS A 93 -6.64 -24.65 56.86
N LEU A 94 -5.91 -24.93 57.95
CA LEU A 94 -5.34 -26.24 58.18
C LEU A 94 -6.43 -27.24 58.54
N GLU A 95 -6.51 -28.32 57.77
CA GLU A 95 -7.30 -29.52 58.10
C GLU A 95 -6.39 -30.54 58.82
N LEU A 96 -6.89 -31.15 59.88
CA LEU A 96 -6.07 -32.09 60.71
C LEU A 96 -5.65 -33.35 60.00
N SER A 97 -6.34 -33.72 58.90
CA SER A 97 -6.04 -34.92 58.12
C SER A 97 -5.34 -34.57 56.82
N ILE A 98 -4.17 -35.16 56.57
CA ILE A 98 -3.38 -35.01 55.33
C ILE A 98 -4.21 -35.22 54.07
N PRO A 99 -5.02 -36.33 53.94
CA PRO A 99 -5.81 -36.54 52.73
C PRO A 99 -6.82 -35.45 52.47
N LYS A 100 -7.47 -34.92 53.52
CA LYS A 100 -8.43 -33.80 53.38
C LYS A 100 -7.75 -32.52 52.96
N PHE A 101 -6.63 -32.18 53.61
CA PHE A 101 -5.87 -31.00 53.28
C PHE A 101 -5.32 -31.05 51.84
N SER A 102 -4.72 -32.18 51.44
CA SER A 102 -4.26 -32.38 50.06
C SER A 102 -5.39 -32.26 49.03
N SER A 103 -6.56 -32.86 49.30
CA SER A 103 -7.75 -32.73 48.42
C SER A 103 -8.20 -31.26 48.28
N MET A 104 -8.13 -30.48 49.35
CA MET A 104 -8.45 -29.07 49.33
C MET A 104 -7.44 -28.27 48.50
N LEU A 105 -6.12 -28.53 48.62
CA LEU A 105 -5.07 -27.92 47.81
C LEU A 105 -5.25 -28.23 46.32
N PHE A 106 -5.54 -29.51 45.97
CA PHE A 106 -5.82 -29.91 44.59
C PHE A 106 -7.05 -29.16 44.03
N SER A 107 -8.12 -29.01 44.83
CA SER A 107 -9.32 -28.32 44.45
C SER A 107 -9.03 -26.82 44.20
N ARG A 108 -8.23 -26.21 45.09
CA ARG A 108 -7.81 -24.81 44.96
C ARG A 108 -6.94 -24.58 43.72
N ALA A 109 -5.97 -25.47 43.47
CA ALA A 109 -5.16 -25.43 42.25
C ALA A 109 -5.99 -25.54 41.01
N LYS A 110 -7.00 -26.41 40.96
CA LYS A 110 -7.90 -26.54 39.82
C LYS A 110 -8.76 -25.30 39.61
N GLU A 111 -9.20 -24.65 40.69
CA GLU A 111 -9.93 -23.39 40.63
C GLU A 111 -9.07 -22.28 40.03
N MET A 112 -7.79 -22.17 40.46
CA MET A 112 -6.82 -21.23 39.88
C MET A 112 -6.58 -21.47 38.38
N GLU A 113 -6.44 -22.72 37.97
CA GLU A 113 -6.29 -23.08 36.55
C GLU A 113 -7.51 -22.68 35.73
N ARG A 114 -8.73 -22.86 36.27
CA ARG A 114 -9.94 -22.38 35.64
C ARG A 114 -9.99 -20.82 35.54
N GLY A 115 -9.49 -20.13 36.58
CA GLY A 115 -9.30 -18.70 36.55
C GLY A 115 -8.34 -18.26 35.43
N ALA A 116 -7.23 -18.97 35.26
CA ALA A 116 -6.27 -18.69 34.20
C ALA A 116 -6.86 -18.85 32.80
N THR A 117 -7.77 -19.82 32.57
CA THR A 117 -8.46 -19.95 31.26
C THR A 117 -9.42 -18.80 30.95
N ASN A 118 -9.95 -18.12 31.97
CA ASN A 118 -10.76 -16.93 31.76
C ASN A 118 -9.88 -15.72 31.38
N ILE A 119 -8.65 -15.64 31.94
CA ILE A 119 -7.66 -14.63 31.52
C ILE A 119 -7.27 -14.84 30.04
N ASP A 120 -7.15 -16.11 29.58
CA ASP A 120 -6.87 -16.40 28.16
C ASP A 120 -7.93 -15.80 27.24
N LYS A 121 -9.21 -16.00 27.55
CA LYS A 121 -10.31 -15.45 26.76
C LYS A 121 -10.25 -13.93 26.68
N ALA A 122 -10.01 -13.26 27.81
CA ALA A 122 -9.88 -11.81 27.84
C ALA A 122 -8.63 -11.33 27.05
N SER A 123 -7.51 -12.07 27.15
CA SER A 123 -6.30 -11.77 26.38
C SER A 123 -6.52 -11.94 24.88
N ASP A 124 -7.27 -12.94 24.44
CA ASP A 124 -7.59 -13.16 23.02
C ASP A 124 -8.53 -12.08 22.48
N GLU A 125 -9.47 -11.57 23.28
CA GLU A 125 -10.29 -10.43 22.93
C GLU A 125 -9.45 -9.14 22.77
N LEU A 126 -8.47 -8.90 23.67
CA LEU A 126 -7.54 -7.76 23.56
C LEU A 126 -6.68 -7.88 22.31
N LYS A 127 -6.11 -9.05 21.99
CA LYS A 127 -5.34 -9.27 20.77
C LYS A 127 -6.17 -8.96 19.52
N SER A 128 -7.39 -9.49 19.45
CA SER A 128 -8.29 -9.22 18.31
C SER A 128 -8.60 -7.73 18.17
N ARG A 129 -8.71 -7.00 19.28
CA ARG A 129 -8.93 -5.56 19.28
C ARG A 129 -7.69 -4.79 18.82
N ILE A 130 -6.50 -5.20 19.26
CA ILE A 130 -5.22 -4.62 18.82
C ILE A 130 -5.06 -4.82 17.30
N GLU A 131 -5.25 -6.04 16.79
CA GLU A 131 -5.15 -6.33 15.35
C GLU A 131 -6.11 -5.47 14.51
N LYS A 132 -7.35 -5.29 14.98
CA LYS A 132 -8.31 -4.41 14.30
C LYS A 132 -7.85 -2.95 14.27
N LEU A 133 -7.33 -2.44 15.37
CA LEU A 133 -6.83 -1.06 15.45
C LEU A 133 -5.57 -0.89 14.59
N GLN A 134 -4.63 -1.83 14.64
CA GLN A 134 -3.43 -1.80 13.79
C GLN A 134 -3.80 -1.82 12.30
N GLY A 135 -4.74 -2.68 11.89
CA GLY A 135 -5.26 -2.69 10.52
C GLY A 135 -5.95 -1.37 10.12
N GLN A 136 -6.65 -0.71 11.04
CA GLN A 136 -7.24 0.61 10.79
C GLN A 136 -6.15 1.70 10.68
N THR A 137 -5.15 1.69 11.56
CA THR A 137 -4.03 2.64 11.55
C THR A 137 -3.21 2.48 10.28
N GLN A 138 -2.92 1.27 9.86
CA GLN A 138 -2.21 1.01 8.61
C GLN A 138 -2.99 1.56 7.41
N LYS A 139 -4.30 1.31 7.34
CA LYS A 139 -5.17 1.89 6.30
C LYS A 139 -5.25 3.41 6.35
N ILE A 140 -5.20 4.02 7.54
CA ILE A 140 -5.17 5.47 7.72
C ILE A 140 -3.80 6.02 7.26
N HIS A 141 -2.69 5.39 7.61
CA HIS A 141 -1.36 5.78 7.14
C HIS A 141 -1.24 5.66 5.63
N GLU A 142 -1.74 4.59 5.02
CA GLU A 142 -1.85 4.46 3.58
C GLU A 142 -2.71 5.58 2.98
N LYS A 143 -3.88 5.89 3.55
CA LYS A 143 -4.74 7.01 3.12
C LYS A 143 -4.07 8.38 3.27
N ILE A 144 -3.29 8.60 4.33
CA ILE A 144 -2.53 9.84 4.55
C ILE A 144 -1.37 9.94 3.54
N GLN A 145 -0.67 8.85 3.24
CA GLN A 145 0.33 8.80 2.17
C GLN A 145 -0.27 9.14 0.80
N PHE A 146 -1.52 8.71 0.53
CA PHE A 146 -2.25 9.10 -0.69
C PHE A 146 -2.73 10.56 -0.67
N SER A 147 -2.87 11.20 0.48
CA SER A 147 -3.41 12.56 0.61
C SER A 147 -2.35 13.64 0.80
N THR A 148 -1.13 13.29 1.23
CA THR A 148 -0.05 14.26 1.30
C THR A 148 0.35 14.66 -0.11
N LEU A 149 0.43 15.97 -0.32
CA LEU A 149 0.98 16.67 -1.48
C LEU A 149 2.45 16.25 -1.72
N GLU A 150 2.68 15.00 -2.07
CA GLU A 150 3.98 14.61 -2.60
C GLU A 150 4.22 15.43 -3.86
N SER A 151 5.33 16.13 -3.89
CA SER A 151 5.72 16.99 -5.00
C SER A 151 5.71 16.15 -6.29
N LYS A 152 4.84 16.50 -7.22
CA LYS A 152 4.79 15.87 -8.53
C LYS A 152 6.20 15.86 -9.11
N GLN A 153 6.62 14.75 -9.66
CA GLN A 153 7.90 14.64 -10.33
C GLN A 153 7.98 15.68 -11.46
N TRP A 154 9.17 16.18 -11.75
CA TRP A 154 9.40 17.28 -12.71
C TRP A 154 8.80 17.01 -14.10
N TYR A 155 8.72 15.75 -14.54
CA TYR A 155 8.19 15.32 -15.84
C TYR A 155 6.67 15.31 -15.90
N GLU A 156 5.95 15.24 -14.79
CA GLU A 156 4.49 15.11 -14.76
C GLU A 156 3.73 16.35 -15.24
N ARG A 157 4.41 17.48 -15.35
CA ARG A 157 3.86 18.66 -16.00
C ARG A 157 3.74 18.50 -17.53
N TYR A 158 4.44 17.51 -18.10
CA TYR A 158 4.42 17.17 -19.52
C TYR A 158 3.47 16.00 -19.78
N ARG A 159 3.28 15.60 -21.04
CA ARG A 159 2.82 14.25 -21.38
C ARG A 159 3.97 13.32 -21.05
N TRP A 160 3.68 12.21 -20.39
CA TRP A 160 4.73 11.28 -20.03
C TRP A 160 4.19 9.87 -19.88
N PHE A 161 5.05 8.90 -20.09
CA PHE A 161 4.84 7.48 -19.77
C PHE A 161 6.19 6.77 -19.71
N LEU A 162 6.19 5.54 -19.18
CA LEU A 162 7.33 4.63 -19.30
C LEU A 162 7.03 3.63 -20.39
N THR A 163 7.97 3.44 -21.31
CA THR A 163 7.86 2.40 -22.34
C THR A 163 7.86 0.99 -21.72
N THR A 164 7.45 0.01 -22.49
CA THR A 164 7.55 -1.40 -22.04
C THR A 164 8.96 -1.77 -21.60
N ASP A 165 9.98 -1.19 -22.23
CA ASP A 165 11.40 -1.40 -21.92
C ASP A 165 11.90 -0.56 -20.72
N GLY A 166 11.06 0.33 -20.16
CA GLY A 166 11.38 1.13 -18.97
C GLY A 166 11.97 2.52 -19.24
N HIS A 167 12.04 2.97 -20.50
CA HIS A 167 12.50 4.34 -20.81
C HIS A 167 11.42 5.37 -20.46
N LEU A 168 11.84 6.44 -19.80
CA LEU A 168 10.97 7.60 -19.59
C LEU A 168 10.79 8.36 -20.91
N VAL A 169 9.53 8.52 -21.32
CA VAL A 169 9.13 9.33 -22.45
C VAL A 169 8.43 10.59 -21.95
N ILE A 170 8.86 11.76 -22.43
CA ILE A 170 8.25 13.04 -22.11
C ILE A 170 7.88 13.81 -23.39
N GLY A 171 6.73 14.44 -23.40
CA GLY A 171 6.26 15.21 -24.57
C GLY A 171 5.53 16.49 -24.21
N GLY A 172 5.55 17.45 -25.13
CA GLY A 172 4.86 18.70 -24.92
C GLY A 172 3.33 18.56 -25.01
N ARG A 173 2.61 19.44 -24.30
CA ARG A 173 1.15 19.55 -24.35
C ARG A 173 0.70 20.71 -25.24
N ASP A 174 1.55 21.72 -25.34
CA ASP A 174 1.35 22.98 -26.06
C ASP A 174 2.69 23.54 -26.55
N ALA A 175 2.66 24.65 -27.26
CA ALA A 175 3.85 25.32 -27.82
C ALA A 175 4.89 25.68 -26.74
N SER A 176 4.45 26.08 -25.55
CA SER A 176 5.35 26.44 -24.45
C SER A 176 6.07 25.23 -23.86
N SER A 177 5.31 24.17 -23.58
CA SER A 177 5.86 22.90 -23.06
C SER A 177 6.71 22.17 -24.11
N ASN A 178 6.34 22.20 -25.41
CA ASN A 178 7.22 21.73 -26.48
C ASN A 178 8.58 22.43 -26.49
N SER A 179 8.56 23.77 -26.36
CA SER A 179 9.82 24.53 -26.23
C SER A 179 10.62 24.13 -24.99
N ALA A 180 9.94 23.92 -23.86
CA ALA A 180 10.60 23.52 -22.63
C ALA A 180 11.20 22.11 -22.71
N VAL A 181 10.48 21.14 -23.28
CA VAL A 181 10.95 19.75 -23.50
C VAL A 181 12.28 19.78 -24.26
N ILE A 182 12.33 20.45 -25.42
CA ILE A 182 13.54 20.49 -26.26
C ILE A 182 14.65 21.35 -25.65
N ARG A 183 14.33 22.53 -25.10
CA ARG A 183 15.39 23.47 -24.66
C ARG A 183 15.98 23.10 -23.29
N LYS A 184 15.16 22.54 -22.39
CA LYS A 184 15.56 22.30 -20.99
C LYS A 184 15.89 20.84 -20.68
N HIS A 185 15.24 19.89 -21.37
CA HIS A 185 15.28 18.49 -20.99
C HIS A 185 15.92 17.56 -22.02
N MET A 186 16.18 18.05 -23.24
CA MET A 186 16.89 17.26 -24.26
C MET A 186 18.38 17.18 -23.95
N THR A 187 18.89 15.96 -23.87
CA THR A 187 20.33 15.62 -23.70
C THR A 187 20.85 14.90 -24.94
N GLU A 188 22.16 14.66 -25.02
CA GLU A 188 22.78 13.99 -26.17
C GLU A 188 22.46 12.51 -26.28
N ASP A 189 22.02 11.89 -25.16
CA ASP A 189 21.70 10.48 -25.07
C ASP A 189 20.22 10.17 -25.33
N ASP A 190 19.42 11.18 -25.67
CA ASP A 190 18.01 11.04 -25.95
C ASP A 190 17.73 10.73 -27.43
N ILE A 191 16.51 10.29 -27.72
CA ILE A 191 15.95 10.23 -29.07
C ILE A 191 14.75 11.16 -29.14
N VAL A 192 14.64 11.91 -30.22
CA VAL A 192 13.59 12.93 -30.43
C VAL A 192 12.60 12.44 -31.45
N PHE A 193 11.32 12.43 -31.09
CA PHE A 193 10.21 12.06 -32.00
C PHE A 193 9.37 13.28 -32.37
N HIS A 194 8.85 13.26 -33.60
CA HIS A 194 7.87 14.20 -34.09
C HIS A 194 7.02 13.55 -35.19
N ALA A 195 5.80 14.00 -35.41
CA ALA A 195 4.98 13.55 -36.54
C ALA A 195 4.96 14.57 -37.68
N GLU A 196 4.83 14.13 -38.91
CA GLU A 196 4.61 15.01 -40.08
C GLU A 196 3.20 15.54 -40.12
N ILE A 197 2.69 16.00 -38.98
CA ILE A 197 1.33 16.54 -38.80
C ILE A 197 1.48 17.87 -38.09
N HIS A 198 0.85 18.90 -38.67
CA HIS A 198 0.88 20.23 -38.05
C HIS A 198 0.34 20.18 -36.62
N GLY A 199 1.06 20.83 -35.70
CA GLY A 199 0.72 20.83 -34.26
C GLY A 199 1.05 19.53 -33.53
N SER A 200 1.89 18.65 -34.12
CA SER A 200 2.44 17.51 -33.41
C SER A 200 3.30 17.92 -32.22
N PRO A 201 3.23 17.22 -31.09
CA PRO A 201 4.18 17.41 -30.01
C PRO A 201 5.57 16.84 -30.35
N PHE A 202 6.60 17.41 -29.74
CA PHE A 202 7.89 16.73 -29.63
C PHE A 202 7.87 15.80 -28.44
N PHE A 203 8.32 14.55 -28.65
CA PHE A 203 8.57 13.59 -27.58
C PHE A 203 10.06 13.30 -27.49
N LEU A 204 10.56 13.13 -26.26
CA LEU A 204 11.92 12.65 -25.96
C LEU A 204 11.83 11.30 -25.29
N VAL A 205 12.57 10.34 -25.79
CA VAL A 205 12.88 9.10 -25.06
C VAL A 205 14.21 9.31 -24.35
N LYS A 206 14.19 9.26 -23.04
CA LYS A 206 15.36 9.54 -22.22
C LYS A 206 16.34 8.38 -22.24
N ASN A 207 17.66 8.71 -22.40
CA ASN A 207 18.78 7.77 -22.31
C ASN A 207 18.63 6.56 -23.25
N ALA A 208 18.24 6.76 -24.51
CA ALA A 208 17.95 5.71 -25.47
C ALA A 208 18.96 5.58 -26.62
N LYS A 209 19.96 6.45 -26.72
CA LYS A 209 20.86 6.57 -27.88
C LYS A 209 21.73 5.33 -28.16
N ASP A 210 22.16 4.64 -27.12
CA ASP A 210 23.14 3.53 -27.23
C ASP A 210 22.52 2.13 -27.22
N LYS A 211 21.19 2.03 -27.29
CA LYS A 211 20.49 0.75 -27.33
C LYS A 211 20.09 0.39 -28.75
N ASP A 212 20.15 -0.92 -29.09
CA ASP A 212 19.75 -1.44 -30.40
C ASP A 212 18.40 -0.89 -30.82
N ASN A 213 18.44 0.14 -31.70
CA ASN A 213 17.25 0.90 -32.08
C ASN A 213 16.31 0.12 -33.02
N GLU A 214 16.76 -1.01 -33.61
CA GLU A 214 15.98 -1.74 -34.63
C GLU A 214 14.96 -2.72 -34.05
N THR A 215 15.11 -3.14 -32.77
CA THR A 215 14.23 -4.15 -32.13
C THR A 215 13.57 -3.66 -30.85
N SER A 216 13.71 -2.39 -30.52
CA SER A 216 13.26 -1.86 -29.25
C SER A 216 11.82 -1.35 -29.29
N ASN A 217 10.97 -1.81 -28.34
CA ASN A 217 9.56 -1.44 -28.27
C ASN A 217 9.34 0.09 -28.10
N TYR A 218 10.32 0.81 -27.54
CA TYR A 218 10.17 2.26 -27.32
C TYR A 218 10.04 3.06 -28.62
N ILE A 219 10.54 2.58 -29.76
CA ILE A 219 10.40 3.26 -31.07
C ILE A 219 8.93 3.28 -31.46
N ASP A 220 8.29 2.12 -31.53
CA ASP A 220 6.90 1.99 -31.95
C ASP A 220 5.95 2.65 -30.96
N GLU A 221 6.19 2.44 -29.67
CA GLU A 221 5.40 3.04 -28.59
C GLU A 221 5.47 4.58 -28.63
N THR A 222 6.68 5.15 -28.79
CA THR A 222 6.81 6.62 -28.84
C THR A 222 6.26 7.19 -30.13
N ALA A 223 6.43 6.49 -31.26
CA ALA A 223 5.82 6.87 -32.54
C ALA A 223 4.29 6.92 -32.42
N GLN A 224 3.69 5.88 -31.83
CA GLN A 224 2.23 5.83 -31.61
C GLN A 224 1.75 6.98 -30.71
N ALA A 225 2.43 7.25 -29.59
CA ALA A 225 2.10 8.38 -28.75
C ALA A 225 2.22 9.71 -29.51
N THR A 226 3.29 9.88 -30.31
CA THR A 226 3.54 11.12 -31.05
C THR A 226 2.44 11.42 -32.07
N VAL A 227 2.01 10.42 -32.84
CA VAL A 227 0.92 10.56 -33.81
C VAL A 227 -0.41 10.78 -33.08
N SER A 228 -0.69 9.98 -32.06
CA SER A 228 -1.97 10.03 -31.34
C SER A 228 -2.18 11.32 -30.56
N PHE A 229 -1.13 11.95 -30.05
CA PHE A 229 -1.23 13.26 -29.39
C PHE A 229 -1.12 14.45 -30.36
N SER A 230 -1.04 14.20 -31.65
CA SER A 230 -1.05 15.25 -32.68
C SER A 230 -2.49 15.69 -33.03
N ARG A 231 -2.60 16.66 -33.92
CA ARG A 231 -3.89 17.12 -34.44
C ARG A 231 -4.68 16.02 -35.15
N ALA A 232 -3.99 14.97 -35.66
CA ALA A 232 -4.64 13.81 -36.30
C ALA A 232 -5.77 13.20 -35.46
N TRP A 233 -5.58 13.14 -34.12
CA TRP A 233 -6.61 12.65 -33.22
C TRP A 233 -7.91 13.49 -33.28
N LYS A 234 -7.76 14.82 -33.20
CA LYS A 234 -8.89 15.73 -33.29
C LYS A 234 -9.59 15.64 -34.65
N ASP A 235 -8.82 15.44 -35.71
CA ASP A 235 -9.32 15.35 -37.08
C ASP A 235 -9.91 13.95 -37.37
N GLY A 236 -9.88 13.03 -36.43
CA GLY A 236 -10.49 11.69 -36.54
C GLY A 236 -9.75 10.73 -37.48
N LEU A 237 -8.47 10.95 -37.74
CA LEU A 237 -7.68 10.08 -38.61
C LEU A 237 -7.45 8.71 -37.91
N SER A 238 -7.31 7.66 -38.71
CA SER A 238 -7.04 6.31 -38.21
C SER A 238 -5.55 6.01 -38.05
N SER A 239 -4.70 6.66 -38.86
CA SER A 239 -3.24 6.48 -38.85
C SER A 239 -2.51 7.74 -39.26
N GLY A 240 -1.21 7.78 -39.00
CA GLY A 240 -0.31 8.85 -39.42
C GLY A 240 1.14 8.41 -39.41
N ASP A 241 2.02 9.28 -39.89
CA ASP A 241 3.45 9.02 -39.94
C ASP A 241 4.18 9.83 -38.88
N ALA A 242 5.06 9.16 -38.13
CA ALA A 242 6.01 9.78 -37.23
C ALA A 242 7.45 9.56 -37.74
N TYR A 243 8.38 10.28 -37.18
CA TYR A 243 9.80 10.05 -37.39
C TYR A 243 10.58 10.35 -36.12
N TRP A 244 11.75 9.78 -36.04
CA TRP A 244 12.69 10.09 -34.96
C TRP A 244 14.04 10.53 -35.52
N VAL A 245 14.74 11.32 -34.70
CA VAL A 245 16.04 11.89 -35.02
C VAL A 245 16.90 11.95 -33.74
N PHE A 246 18.20 12.07 -33.93
CA PHE A 246 19.11 12.35 -32.80
C PHE A 246 19.08 13.83 -32.38
N PRO A 247 19.41 14.17 -31.13
CA PRO A 247 19.38 15.52 -30.61
C PRO A 247 20.20 16.54 -31.39
N ASN A 248 21.35 16.14 -31.95
CA ASN A 248 22.22 16.99 -32.76
C ASN A 248 21.59 17.48 -34.06
N GLN A 249 20.53 16.79 -34.52
CA GLN A 249 19.75 17.16 -35.71
C GLN A 249 18.67 18.21 -35.42
N VAL A 250 18.38 18.49 -34.13
CA VAL A 250 17.36 19.46 -33.70
C VAL A 250 17.97 20.82 -33.45
N LYS A 251 17.69 21.78 -34.33
CA LYS A 251 18.21 23.14 -34.22
C LYS A 251 17.27 24.01 -33.39
N LYS A 252 17.83 24.62 -32.33
CA LYS A 252 17.10 25.47 -31.37
C LYS A 252 16.90 26.90 -31.85
N GLY A 253 17.47 27.27 -33.00
CA GLY A 253 17.39 28.61 -33.62
C GLY A 253 16.73 28.56 -34.99
N ALA A 254 16.20 29.68 -35.42
CA ALA A 254 15.74 29.88 -36.80
C ALA A 254 16.94 29.98 -37.74
N PRO A 255 16.87 29.45 -38.98
CA PRO A 255 17.80 29.80 -40.04
C PRO A 255 17.80 31.31 -40.28
N THR A 256 18.93 31.81 -40.74
CA THR A 256 19.10 33.27 -41.04
C THR A 256 17.99 33.78 -41.95
N GLY A 257 17.27 34.78 -41.50
CA GLY A 257 16.15 35.39 -42.28
C GLY A 257 14.80 34.67 -42.16
N GLN A 258 14.66 33.65 -41.32
CA GLN A 258 13.39 32.95 -41.13
C GLN A 258 12.86 33.12 -39.68
N PHE A 259 11.52 33.23 -39.56
CA PHE A 259 10.83 33.25 -38.28
C PHE A 259 10.33 31.86 -37.95
N LEU A 260 10.66 31.38 -36.73
CA LEU A 260 10.11 30.13 -36.19
C LEU A 260 9.05 30.44 -35.14
N PRO A 261 7.83 29.95 -35.28
CA PRO A 261 6.83 30.01 -34.22
C PRO A 261 7.31 29.40 -32.91
N LYS A 262 6.79 29.89 -31.79
CA LYS A 262 7.10 29.35 -30.48
C LYS A 262 6.76 27.85 -30.41
N GLY A 263 7.71 27.02 -29.95
CA GLY A 263 7.54 25.58 -29.85
C GLY A 263 7.88 24.80 -31.14
N SER A 264 8.28 25.49 -32.22
CA SER A 264 8.78 24.88 -33.45
C SER A 264 10.31 24.82 -33.45
N PHE A 265 10.86 23.79 -34.11
CA PHE A 265 12.29 23.58 -34.26
C PHE A 265 12.59 23.10 -35.68
N VAL A 266 13.78 23.38 -36.18
CA VAL A 266 14.24 22.87 -37.46
C VAL A 266 14.93 21.53 -37.28
N ILE A 267 14.54 20.58 -38.10
CA ILE A 267 15.18 19.25 -38.12
C ILE A 267 16.09 19.16 -39.34
N GLU A 268 17.39 18.96 -39.11
CA GLU A 268 18.38 18.81 -40.17
C GLU A 268 18.82 17.36 -40.33
N GLY A 269 19.15 16.96 -41.57
CA GLY A 269 19.66 15.62 -41.88
C GLY A 269 18.56 14.57 -42.08
N LYS A 270 18.97 13.29 -42.02
CA LYS A 270 18.12 12.13 -42.29
C LYS A 270 17.12 11.92 -41.16
N ARG A 271 15.85 11.73 -41.54
CA ARG A 271 14.76 11.33 -40.61
C ARG A 271 14.54 9.84 -40.73
N ASN A 272 14.30 9.18 -39.57
CA ASN A 272 13.98 7.76 -39.51
C ASN A 272 12.45 7.65 -39.36
N PHE A 273 11.79 7.26 -40.43
CA PHE A 273 10.32 7.24 -40.50
C PHE A 273 9.72 5.97 -39.90
N CYS A 274 8.66 6.15 -39.12
CA CYS A 274 7.69 5.15 -38.67
C CYS A 274 6.38 5.44 -39.41
N LYS A 275 6.01 4.64 -40.41
CA LYS A 275 4.88 4.90 -41.31
C LYS A 275 3.65 4.12 -40.91
N GLY A 276 2.47 4.71 -41.20
CA GLY A 276 1.17 4.06 -41.02
C GLY A 276 0.83 3.72 -39.58
N ILE A 277 1.33 4.51 -38.63
CA ILE A 277 1.11 4.27 -37.18
C ILE A 277 -0.36 4.52 -36.84
N GLU A 278 -1.03 3.52 -36.25
CA GLU A 278 -2.41 3.59 -35.81
C GLU A 278 -2.58 4.61 -34.66
N LEU A 279 -3.62 5.43 -34.76
CA LEU A 279 -4.01 6.34 -33.68
C LEU A 279 -4.77 5.57 -32.60
N LYS A 280 -4.05 5.18 -31.58
CA LYS A 280 -4.56 4.48 -30.41
C LYS A 280 -3.78 4.88 -29.18
N LEU A 281 -4.49 5.17 -28.08
CA LEU A 281 -3.90 5.47 -26.78
C LEU A 281 -4.57 4.64 -25.71
N SER A 282 -3.92 4.53 -24.59
CA SER A 282 -4.51 4.01 -23.37
C SER A 282 -4.32 4.99 -22.24
N ILE A 283 -5.27 4.98 -21.32
CA ILE A 283 -5.22 5.70 -20.06
C ILE A 283 -5.25 4.67 -18.93
N GLY A 284 -4.44 4.85 -17.90
CA GLY A 284 -4.36 3.92 -16.78
C GLY A 284 -4.12 4.59 -15.45
N LEU A 285 -4.52 3.92 -14.37
CA LEU A 285 -4.17 4.26 -13.00
C LEU A 285 -2.86 3.55 -12.66
N VAL A 286 -1.81 4.32 -12.45
CA VAL A 286 -0.45 3.83 -12.19
C VAL A 286 -0.04 4.21 -10.78
N LYS A 287 0.60 3.28 -10.06
CA LYS A 287 1.22 3.54 -8.76
C LYS A 287 2.68 3.93 -8.96
N ILE A 288 3.07 5.11 -8.48
CA ILE A 288 4.44 5.62 -8.52
C ILE A 288 4.85 5.93 -7.09
N GLU A 289 5.88 5.24 -6.62
CA GLU A 289 6.28 5.33 -5.22
C GLU A 289 5.05 5.08 -4.32
N ASN A 290 4.65 6.04 -3.51
CA ASN A 290 3.52 5.89 -2.59
C ASN A 290 2.23 6.59 -3.06
N ARG A 291 2.10 6.96 -4.33
CA ARG A 291 0.91 7.66 -4.85
C ARG A 291 0.37 7.08 -6.15
N PHE A 292 -0.90 7.30 -6.39
CA PHE A 292 -1.54 6.95 -7.66
C PHE A 292 -1.67 8.17 -8.56
N THR A 293 -1.44 7.96 -9.85
CA THR A 293 -1.58 8.99 -10.87
C THR A 293 -2.22 8.43 -12.13
N ILE A 294 -2.93 9.29 -12.87
CA ILE A 294 -3.49 8.93 -14.16
C ILE A 294 -2.46 9.26 -15.23
N VAL A 295 -2.12 8.25 -16.04
CA VAL A 295 -1.12 8.35 -17.11
C VAL A 295 -1.74 7.90 -18.41
N SER A 296 -1.33 8.48 -19.54
CA SER A 296 -1.73 8.04 -20.87
C SER A 296 -0.52 7.82 -21.78
N GLY A 297 -0.63 6.80 -22.62
CA GLY A 297 0.41 6.36 -23.55
C GLY A 297 -0.05 5.16 -24.36
N PRO A 298 0.86 4.47 -25.05
CA PRO A 298 0.57 3.24 -25.79
C PRO A 298 0.05 2.12 -24.89
N LEU A 299 -0.81 1.25 -25.44
CA LEU A 299 -1.50 0.22 -24.66
C LEU A 299 -0.55 -0.67 -23.85
N ASN A 300 0.46 -1.22 -24.49
CA ASN A 300 1.37 -2.18 -23.82
C ASN A 300 2.15 -1.52 -22.69
N ALA A 301 2.61 -0.28 -22.89
CA ALA A 301 3.33 0.52 -21.91
C ALA A 301 2.46 0.82 -20.67
N ILE A 302 1.21 1.24 -20.90
CA ILE A 302 0.26 1.58 -19.83
C ILE A 302 -0.23 0.32 -19.12
N ARG A 303 -0.66 -0.72 -19.86
CA ARG A 303 -1.18 -1.96 -19.30
C ARG A 303 -0.17 -2.66 -18.38
N LYS A 304 1.11 -2.65 -18.76
CA LYS A 304 2.19 -3.28 -17.97
C LYS A 304 2.33 -2.67 -16.57
N ARG A 305 1.98 -1.38 -16.40
CA ARG A 305 2.26 -0.61 -15.16
C ARG A 305 1.02 -0.07 -14.47
N SER A 306 -0.15 -0.35 -14.98
CA SER A 306 -1.39 0.13 -14.40
C SER A 306 -2.13 -0.96 -13.61
N LEU A 307 -2.96 -0.56 -12.68
CA LEU A 307 -3.93 -1.40 -11.97
C LEU A 307 -5.19 -1.61 -12.82
N VAL A 308 -5.59 -0.59 -13.52
CA VAL A 308 -6.70 -0.59 -14.48
C VAL A 308 -6.34 0.31 -15.64
N CYS A 309 -6.68 -0.09 -16.86
CA CYS A 309 -6.48 0.72 -18.05
C CYS A 309 -7.66 0.65 -19.01
N ALA A 310 -7.77 1.69 -19.83
CA ALA A 310 -8.77 1.80 -20.89
C ALA A 310 -8.09 2.17 -22.20
N SER A 311 -8.41 1.45 -23.28
CA SER A 311 -7.99 1.78 -24.63
C SER A 311 -8.93 2.82 -25.26
N LEU A 312 -8.35 3.80 -25.93
CA LEU A 312 -9.05 4.95 -26.54
C LEU A 312 -8.76 5.00 -28.03
N LEU A 313 -9.79 5.35 -28.79
CA LEU A 313 -9.72 5.66 -30.23
C LEU A 313 -10.27 7.07 -30.48
N PRO A 314 -9.89 7.74 -31.61
CA PRO A 314 -10.46 9.02 -32.01
C PRO A 314 -11.97 8.97 -32.19
N GLY A 315 -12.65 10.10 -31.94
CA GLY A 315 -14.10 10.24 -32.09
C GLY A 315 -14.90 9.86 -30.84
N GLY A 316 -16.20 10.13 -30.84
CA GLY A 316 -17.12 9.78 -29.75
C GLY A 316 -17.41 10.93 -28.79
N SER A 317 -16.99 10.87 -27.54
CA SER A 317 -17.35 11.82 -26.49
C SER A 317 -16.32 12.95 -26.35
N ASP A 318 -16.78 14.11 -25.91
CA ASP A 318 -15.89 15.19 -25.48
C ASP A 318 -15.08 14.81 -24.23
N PRO A 319 -13.96 15.50 -23.94
CA PRO A 319 -13.07 15.13 -22.84
C PRO A 319 -13.73 15.10 -21.46
N MET A 320 -14.70 15.98 -21.18
CA MET A 320 -15.37 16.03 -19.88
C MET A 320 -16.27 14.81 -19.66
N ASN A 321 -17.09 14.45 -20.65
CA ASN A 321 -17.96 13.29 -20.58
C ASN A 321 -17.16 11.99 -20.58
N LEU A 322 -16.09 11.93 -21.37
CA LEU A 322 -15.18 10.79 -21.37
C LEU A 322 -14.51 10.60 -20.01
N ALA A 323 -14.00 11.68 -19.39
CA ALA A 323 -13.35 11.61 -18.07
C ALA A 323 -14.30 11.11 -16.97
N LYS A 324 -15.57 11.55 -16.99
CA LYS A 324 -16.61 11.05 -16.07
C LYS A 324 -16.82 9.55 -16.26
N LYS A 325 -16.94 9.09 -17.51
CA LYS A 325 -17.13 7.67 -17.83
C LYS A 325 -15.92 6.84 -17.44
N LEU A 326 -14.71 7.27 -17.77
CA LEU A 326 -13.47 6.60 -17.39
C LEU A 326 -13.34 6.47 -15.87
N LYS A 327 -13.57 7.55 -15.13
CA LYS A 327 -13.53 7.53 -13.67
C LYS A 327 -14.54 6.53 -13.09
N SER A 328 -15.77 6.54 -13.55
CA SER A 328 -16.83 5.61 -13.11
C SER A 328 -16.43 4.15 -13.37
N GLU A 329 -15.94 3.85 -14.57
CA GLU A 329 -15.52 2.49 -14.93
C GLU A 329 -14.28 2.03 -14.16
N PHE A 330 -13.31 2.91 -13.95
CA PHE A 330 -12.13 2.59 -13.15
C PHE A 330 -12.51 2.28 -11.69
N VAL A 331 -13.40 3.08 -11.10
CA VAL A 331 -13.95 2.81 -9.76
C VAL A 331 -14.63 1.45 -9.74
N ARG A 332 -15.45 1.12 -10.74
CA ARG A 332 -16.13 -0.18 -10.83
C ARG A 332 -15.14 -1.34 -10.87
N VAL A 333 -14.18 -1.31 -11.78
CA VAL A 333 -13.19 -2.40 -11.93
C VAL A 333 -12.32 -2.55 -10.68
N ILE A 334 -11.89 -1.43 -10.07
CA ILE A 334 -11.04 -1.46 -8.87
C ILE A 334 -11.84 -1.95 -7.66
N SER A 335 -13.14 -1.62 -7.55
CA SER A 335 -13.97 -2.08 -6.42
C SER A 335 -14.12 -3.61 -6.35
N GLU A 336 -13.85 -4.33 -7.44
CA GLU A 336 -13.87 -5.80 -7.48
C GLU A 336 -12.70 -6.43 -6.71
N PHE A 337 -11.60 -5.69 -6.46
CA PHE A 337 -10.42 -6.21 -5.77
C PHE A 337 -9.83 -5.30 -4.68
N ASP A 338 -10.14 -4.01 -4.67
CA ASP A 338 -9.67 -3.04 -3.67
C ASP A 338 -10.72 -1.94 -3.43
N SER A 339 -11.51 -2.09 -2.37
CA SER A 339 -12.58 -1.14 -2.03
C SER A 339 -12.03 0.22 -1.56
N ASP A 340 -10.88 0.24 -0.86
CA ASP A 340 -10.31 1.45 -0.30
C ASP A 340 -9.71 2.32 -1.41
N LEU A 341 -9.05 1.69 -2.37
CA LEU A 341 -8.55 2.37 -3.56
C LEU A 341 -9.69 2.88 -4.44
N ALA A 342 -10.80 2.13 -4.56
CA ALA A 342 -11.99 2.61 -5.25
C ALA A 342 -12.57 3.87 -4.60
N ASP A 343 -12.64 3.91 -3.26
CA ASP A 343 -13.10 5.09 -2.51
C ASP A 343 -12.13 6.29 -2.65
N TYR A 344 -10.84 6.03 -2.69
CA TYR A 344 -9.85 7.05 -3.03
C TYR A 344 -10.08 7.60 -4.45
N LEU A 345 -10.24 6.73 -5.45
CA LEU A 345 -10.43 7.15 -6.84
C LEU A 345 -11.71 7.98 -7.05
N LYS A 346 -12.77 7.75 -6.25
CA LYS A 346 -13.97 8.60 -6.23
C LYS A 346 -13.65 10.06 -5.87
N LYS A 347 -12.57 10.32 -5.11
CA LYS A 347 -12.13 11.66 -4.69
C LYS A 347 -11.16 12.32 -5.68
N VAL A 348 -10.53 11.56 -6.58
CA VAL A 348 -9.63 12.09 -7.63
C VAL A 348 -10.40 13.08 -8.52
N LEU A 349 -9.77 14.22 -8.83
CA LEU A 349 -10.39 15.25 -9.65
C LEU A 349 -10.55 14.80 -11.10
N LEU A 350 -11.64 15.19 -11.73
CA LEU A 350 -11.85 14.94 -13.18
C LEU A 350 -10.77 15.58 -14.05
N ASP A 351 -10.19 16.68 -13.58
CA ASP A 351 -9.10 17.38 -14.27
C ASP A 351 -7.86 16.49 -14.44
N ASP A 352 -7.58 15.57 -13.53
CA ASP A 352 -6.46 14.64 -13.66
C ASP A 352 -6.67 13.65 -14.82
N PHE A 353 -7.91 13.25 -15.08
CA PHE A 353 -8.26 12.47 -16.26
C PHE A 353 -8.21 13.32 -17.54
N ILE A 354 -8.85 14.51 -17.53
CA ILE A 354 -8.91 15.39 -18.69
C ILE A 354 -7.51 15.78 -19.15
N ARG A 355 -6.63 16.08 -18.21
CA ARG A 355 -5.27 16.54 -18.47
C ARG A 355 -4.43 15.56 -19.29
N VAL A 356 -4.67 14.27 -19.18
CA VAL A 356 -3.89 13.23 -19.87
C VAL A 356 -4.54 12.79 -21.18
N LEU A 357 -5.77 13.19 -21.46
CA LEU A 357 -6.46 12.88 -22.72
C LEU A 357 -5.82 13.60 -23.91
N PRO A 358 -5.93 13.02 -25.13
CA PRO A 358 -5.58 13.70 -26.36
C PRO A 358 -6.57 14.84 -26.65
N THR A 359 -6.15 15.78 -27.49
CA THR A 359 -7.00 16.91 -27.87
C THR A 359 -8.08 16.44 -28.87
N GLY A 360 -9.35 16.63 -28.52
CA GLY A 360 -10.48 16.25 -29.37
C GLY A 360 -11.37 15.21 -28.70
N GLN A 361 -12.30 14.64 -29.46
CA GLN A 361 -13.21 13.60 -28.99
C GLN A 361 -12.51 12.25 -28.97
N SER A 362 -12.90 11.41 -28.03
CA SER A 362 -12.40 10.03 -27.90
C SER A 362 -13.51 9.07 -27.51
N LYS A 363 -13.39 7.83 -27.95
CA LYS A 363 -14.25 6.72 -27.53
C LYS A 363 -13.44 5.68 -26.81
N ILE A 364 -14.05 5.07 -25.79
CA ILE A 364 -13.48 3.92 -25.10
C ILE A 364 -13.72 2.70 -25.99
N GLU A 365 -12.66 1.98 -26.32
CA GLU A 365 -12.71 0.72 -27.05
C GLU A 365 -12.84 -0.44 -26.05
N HIS A 366 -11.98 -0.49 -25.05
CA HIS A 366 -11.91 -1.57 -24.08
C HIS A 366 -11.42 -1.07 -22.72
N ILE A 367 -11.88 -1.70 -21.64
CA ILE A 367 -11.40 -1.45 -20.27
C ILE A 367 -11.02 -2.80 -19.68
N GLU A 368 -9.84 -2.87 -19.10
CA GLU A 368 -9.31 -4.09 -18.51
C GLU A 368 -8.50 -3.82 -17.24
N ARG A 369 -8.33 -4.87 -16.44
CA ARG A 369 -7.37 -4.86 -15.34
C ARG A 369 -5.95 -4.82 -15.89
N GLY A 370 -5.12 -3.95 -15.35
CA GLY A 370 -3.70 -3.88 -15.70
C GLY A 370 -2.90 -5.05 -15.13
N LEU A 371 -1.62 -5.10 -15.47
CA LEU A 371 -0.72 -6.19 -15.08
C LEU A 371 0.11 -5.87 -13.82
N SER A 372 0.15 -4.61 -13.40
CA SER A 372 0.96 -4.20 -12.25
C SER A 372 0.16 -4.22 -10.97
N VAL A 373 0.80 -4.75 -9.91
CA VAL A 373 0.37 -4.61 -8.52
C VAL A 373 1.42 -3.83 -7.72
N ASP A 374 2.62 -3.64 -8.30
CA ASP A 374 3.80 -3.08 -7.65
C ASP A 374 4.08 -1.62 -8.04
N ASP A 375 4.89 -0.95 -7.22
CA ASP A 375 5.36 0.41 -7.47
C ASP A 375 6.22 0.51 -8.73
N VAL A 376 5.89 1.46 -9.58
CA VAL A 376 6.69 1.81 -10.76
C VAL A 376 7.88 2.64 -10.31
N LYS A 377 9.09 2.07 -10.39
CA LYS A 377 10.34 2.79 -10.16
C LYS A 377 10.79 3.42 -11.48
N ILE A 378 11.07 4.72 -11.44
CA ILE A 378 11.65 5.47 -12.55
C ILE A 378 13.10 5.73 -12.18
N GLY A 379 14.02 5.04 -12.89
CA GLY A 379 15.47 5.19 -12.74
C GLY A 379 16.01 6.48 -13.36
#